data_2208a6bb32f24793e70a011335e1bdee
#
_entry.id   2208a6bb32f24793e70a011335e1bdee
#
_cell.length_a   1.000
_cell.length_b   1.000
_cell.length_c   1.000
_cell.angle_alpha   90.00
_cell.angle_beta   90.00
_cell.angle_gamma   90.00
#
_symmetry.space_group_name_H-M   'P 1'
#
loop_
_entity.id
_entity.type
_entity.pdbx_description
1 polymer ?
#
loop_
_entity_poly.entity_id
_entity_poly.type
_entity_poly.pdbx_seq_one_letter_code
_entity_poly.pdbx_strand_id
1 'polypeptide(L)'
;MQLDAVAFGAHPDDIELFCGGTLIKLGSQGRKIGVISLTQGELGTRGSPEIRSQEFQEAATLLKLSTHKMLDIPDGDVAVNWENKLKIIREIRTYRPNVVFAPYWKDRHPDHENTSNLVREAAFLSGLKKIETDQRAHRPYKVIYYPCWLEFRPSFIVDITECHDQKIKAIQAYRSQFDHPDKNKFGDEETFISRPEFLEEITTRDRYYGASIGTTFAESFLVREPLRVDDPIGFLGQHR
;
A
#
# COMPACT_ATOMS: atom_id res chain seq x y z
N MET A 1 17.29 0.69 10.63
CA MET A 1 16.17 1.45 11.28
C MET A 1 15.03 0.47 11.50
N GLN A 2 14.38 0.48 12.66
CA GLN A 2 13.18 -0.33 12.87
C GLN A 2 11.94 0.48 12.52
N LEU A 3 11.02 -0.12 11.78
CA LEU A 3 9.73 0.48 11.42
C LEU A 3 8.59 -0.20 12.19
N ASP A 4 7.49 0.53 12.41
CA ASP A 4 6.26 -0.06 12.95
C ASP A 4 5.52 -0.84 11.87
N ALA A 5 5.48 -0.30 10.65
CA ALA A 5 4.84 -0.96 9.52
C ALA A 5 5.58 -0.71 8.20
N VAL A 6 5.46 -1.66 7.27
CA VAL A 6 5.85 -1.50 5.87
C VAL A 6 4.66 -1.88 5.00
N ALA A 7 4.29 -1.01 4.07
CA ALA A 7 3.30 -1.30 3.05
C ALA A 7 4.00 -1.67 1.73
N PHE A 8 3.56 -2.77 1.12
CA PHE A 8 4.05 -3.25 -0.17
C PHE A 8 2.96 -3.05 -1.22
N GLY A 9 3.28 -2.40 -2.33
CA GLY A 9 2.46 -2.27 -3.53
C GLY A 9 3.12 -2.97 -4.71
N ALA A 10 2.35 -3.35 -5.72
CA ALA A 10 2.88 -3.86 -6.97
C ALA A 10 3.55 -2.71 -7.74
N HIS A 11 2.85 -1.58 -7.87
CA HIS A 11 3.27 -0.43 -8.63
C HIS A 11 3.40 0.82 -7.75
N PRO A 12 4.17 1.83 -8.19
CA PRO A 12 4.15 3.15 -7.59
C PRO A 12 2.76 3.77 -7.81
N ASP A 13 2.07 4.18 -6.75
CA ASP A 13 0.70 4.69 -6.62
C ASP A 13 -0.31 3.76 -5.91
N ASP A 14 -0.15 2.44 -5.97
CA ASP A 14 -1.09 1.50 -5.32
C ASP A 14 -1.36 1.83 -3.85
N ILE A 15 -0.30 2.14 -3.13
CA ILE A 15 -0.38 2.33 -1.67
C ILE A 15 -1.11 3.62 -1.35
N GLU A 16 -0.85 4.68 -2.09
CA GLU A 16 -1.52 5.96 -1.96
C GLU A 16 -3.01 5.84 -2.24
N LEU A 17 -3.35 5.11 -3.30
CA LEU A 17 -4.74 4.88 -3.72
C LEU A 17 -5.56 4.11 -2.68
N PHE A 18 -4.96 3.08 -2.07
CA PHE A 18 -5.74 2.05 -1.38
C PHE A 18 -5.57 2.02 0.15
N CYS A 19 -4.48 2.57 0.69
CA CYS A 19 -4.24 2.65 2.13
C CYS A 19 -3.47 3.91 2.58
N GLY A 20 -3.29 4.89 1.70
CA GLY A 20 -2.53 6.11 1.97
C GLY A 20 -3.04 6.92 3.15
N GLY A 21 -4.35 7.05 3.33
CA GLY A 21 -4.95 7.76 4.46
C GLY A 21 -4.61 7.12 5.81
N THR A 22 -4.65 5.78 5.87
CA THR A 22 -4.25 5.02 7.06
C THR A 22 -2.78 5.21 7.38
N LEU A 23 -1.89 5.20 6.38
CA LEU A 23 -0.46 5.42 6.60
C LEU A 23 -0.18 6.84 7.11
N ILE A 24 -0.84 7.86 6.57
CA ILE A 24 -0.78 9.24 7.07
C ILE A 24 -1.22 9.30 8.54
N LYS A 25 -2.36 8.68 8.87
CA LYS A 25 -2.89 8.64 10.25
C LYS A 25 -1.90 7.98 11.21
N LEU A 26 -1.34 6.84 10.82
CA LEU A 26 -0.32 6.16 11.63
C LEU A 26 0.92 7.04 11.82
N GLY A 27 1.40 7.70 10.76
CA GLY A 27 2.51 8.65 10.83
C GLY A 27 2.22 9.83 11.76
N SER A 28 1.01 10.39 11.75
CA SER A 28 0.60 11.48 12.65
C SER A 28 0.57 11.04 14.13
N GLN A 29 0.38 9.76 14.39
CA GLN A 29 0.45 9.13 15.72
C GLN A 29 1.89 8.79 16.14
N GLY A 30 2.91 9.21 15.38
CA GLY A 30 4.31 8.98 15.67
C GLY A 30 4.83 7.59 15.25
N ARG A 31 4.08 6.82 14.49
CA ARG A 31 4.53 5.53 13.95
C ARG A 31 5.52 5.74 12.80
N LYS A 32 6.52 4.89 12.74
CA LYS A 32 7.51 4.84 11.65
C LYS A 32 7.02 3.91 10.56
N ILE A 33 6.68 4.49 9.41
CA ILE A 33 6.08 3.79 8.27
C ILE A 33 7.02 3.80 7.09
N GLY A 34 7.14 2.66 6.43
CA GLY A 34 7.83 2.53 5.15
C GLY A 34 6.88 2.09 4.04
N VAL A 35 7.21 2.47 2.82
CA VAL A 35 6.50 2.06 1.60
C VAL A 35 7.49 1.44 0.62
N ILE A 36 7.11 0.30 0.04
CA ILE A 36 7.93 -0.42 -0.94
C ILE A 36 7.05 -0.79 -2.15
N SER A 37 7.37 -0.22 -3.31
CA SER A 37 6.84 -0.69 -4.59
C SER A 37 7.70 -1.84 -5.10
N LEU A 38 7.07 -2.91 -5.60
CA LEU A 38 7.80 -4.06 -6.13
C LEU A 38 8.39 -3.78 -7.50
N THR A 39 7.69 -3.03 -8.34
CA THR A 39 8.11 -2.65 -9.68
C THR A 39 8.41 -1.15 -9.75
N GLN A 40 8.92 -0.70 -10.88
CA GLN A 40 9.10 0.72 -11.20
C GLN A 40 7.93 1.27 -12.04
N GLY A 41 6.94 0.43 -12.38
CA GLY A 41 5.82 0.80 -13.22
C GLY A 41 6.25 1.03 -14.68
N GLU A 42 7.28 0.31 -15.15
CA GLU A 42 7.95 0.54 -16.43
C GLU A 42 7.12 0.12 -17.65
N LEU A 43 6.07 -0.70 -17.47
CA LEU A 43 5.10 -1.02 -18.52
C LEU A 43 3.89 -0.08 -18.54
N GLY A 44 3.86 0.91 -17.65
CA GLY A 44 2.80 1.92 -17.65
C GLY A 44 2.72 2.67 -18.97
N THR A 45 1.49 2.86 -19.47
CA THR A 45 1.23 3.58 -20.75
C THR A 45 1.76 5.03 -20.72
N ARG A 46 1.81 5.63 -19.54
CA ARG A 46 2.14 7.05 -19.35
C ARG A 46 3.35 7.22 -18.41
N GLY A 47 4.14 8.24 -18.70
CA GLY A 47 5.36 8.54 -17.94
C GLY A 47 6.55 7.67 -18.36
N SER A 48 7.58 7.69 -17.53
CA SER A 48 8.76 6.80 -17.61
C SER A 48 9.17 6.35 -16.21
N PRO A 49 10.04 5.34 -16.06
CA PRO A 49 10.55 4.93 -14.76
C PRO A 49 11.15 6.09 -13.95
N GLU A 50 11.86 7.02 -14.61
CA GLU A 50 12.46 8.19 -13.95
C GLU A 50 11.40 9.16 -13.45
N ILE A 51 10.35 9.42 -14.26
CA ILE A 51 9.22 10.27 -13.88
C ILE A 51 8.48 9.61 -12.71
N ARG A 52 8.15 8.33 -12.83
CA ARG A 52 7.47 7.56 -11.76
C ARG A 52 8.27 7.56 -10.46
N SER A 53 9.60 7.48 -10.54
CA SER A 53 10.48 7.56 -9.37
C SER A 53 10.42 8.92 -8.68
N GLN A 54 10.39 10.01 -9.44
CA GLN A 54 10.26 11.38 -8.89
C GLN A 54 8.87 11.57 -8.24
N GLU A 55 7.81 11.13 -8.90
CA GLU A 55 6.45 11.19 -8.38
C GLU A 55 6.29 10.37 -7.09
N PHE A 56 6.87 9.17 -7.05
CA PHE A 56 6.90 8.32 -5.85
C PHE A 56 7.62 8.99 -4.68
N GLN A 57 8.74 9.66 -4.94
CA GLN A 57 9.45 10.43 -3.90
C GLN A 57 8.63 11.62 -3.40
N GLU A 58 7.92 12.32 -4.29
CA GLU A 58 7.03 13.43 -3.92
C GLU A 58 5.86 12.91 -3.07
N ALA A 59 5.21 11.82 -3.49
CA ALA A 59 4.15 11.17 -2.72
C ALA A 59 4.64 10.72 -1.34
N ALA A 60 5.83 10.11 -1.25
CA ALA A 60 6.43 9.68 0.01
C ALA A 60 6.64 10.85 0.98
N THR A 61 7.01 12.03 0.45
CA THR A 61 7.14 13.26 1.24
C THR A 61 5.80 13.73 1.78
N LEU A 62 4.76 13.71 0.93
CA LEU A 62 3.39 14.06 1.33
C LEU A 62 2.83 13.09 2.37
N LEU A 63 3.11 11.80 2.25
CA LEU A 63 2.74 10.78 3.23
C LEU A 63 3.57 10.84 4.53
N LYS A 64 4.63 11.66 4.57
CA LYS A 64 5.59 11.77 5.70
C LYS A 64 6.20 10.41 6.09
N LEU A 65 6.57 9.63 5.09
CA LEU A 65 7.16 8.31 5.31
C LEU A 65 8.54 8.38 5.93
N SER A 66 8.86 7.37 6.76
CA SER A 66 10.20 7.19 7.32
C SER A 66 11.19 6.63 6.28
N THR A 67 10.68 5.90 5.31
CA THR A 67 11.42 5.37 4.16
C THR A 67 10.48 5.02 3.02
N HIS A 68 11.00 5.07 1.81
CA HIS A 68 10.32 4.58 0.61
C HIS A 68 11.36 3.95 -0.32
N LYS A 69 10.92 2.96 -1.09
CA LYS A 69 11.81 2.23 -2.01
C LYS A 69 11.01 1.61 -3.15
N MET A 70 11.59 1.63 -4.35
CA MET A 70 11.15 0.81 -5.47
C MET A 70 12.14 -0.35 -5.62
N LEU A 71 11.63 -1.55 -5.83
CA LEU A 71 12.44 -2.71 -6.17
C LEU A 71 12.58 -2.81 -7.70
N ASP A 72 13.33 -3.81 -8.12
CA ASP A 72 13.63 -4.12 -9.52
C ASP A 72 12.94 -5.42 -9.97
N ILE A 73 11.74 -5.69 -9.47
CA ILE A 73 10.90 -6.79 -9.98
C ILE A 73 10.23 -6.29 -11.26
N PRO A 74 10.29 -7.04 -12.37
CA PRO A 74 9.72 -6.59 -13.63
C PRO A 74 8.21 -6.32 -13.52
N ASP A 75 7.77 -5.19 -14.04
CA ASP A 75 6.36 -4.83 -14.17
C ASP A 75 5.66 -5.78 -15.15
N GLY A 76 4.42 -6.19 -14.84
CA GLY A 76 3.68 -7.18 -15.61
C GLY A 76 4.15 -8.64 -15.40
N ASP A 77 5.23 -8.87 -14.64
CA ASP A 77 5.77 -10.19 -14.36
C ASP A 77 6.21 -10.34 -12.89
N VAL A 78 5.38 -9.89 -11.97
CA VAL A 78 5.60 -10.10 -10.53
C VAL A 78 5.41 -11.58 -10.20
N ALA A 79 6.47 -12.36 -10.36
CA ALA A 79 6.43 -13.81 -10.16
C ALA A 79 6.66 -14.20 -8.69
N VAL A 80 5.87 -15.17 -8.19
CA VAL A 80 6.04 -15.76 -6.84
C VAL A 80 7.13 -16.83 -6.90
N ASN A 81 8.38 -16.41 -7.12
CA ASN A 81 9.56 -17.25 -7.19
C ASN A 81 10.51 -17.00 -6.01
N TRP A 82 11.58 -17.81 -5.92
CA TRP A 82 12.51 -17.71 -4.80
C TRP A 82 13.31 -16.41 -4.80
N GLU A 83 13.73 -15.95 -5.97
CA GLU A 83 14.51 -14.72 -6.11
C GLU A 83 13.73 -13.50 -5.57
N ASN A 84 12.49 -13.35 -6.04
CA ASN A 84 11.62 -12.26 -5.59
C ASN A 84 11.27 -12.37 -4.10
N LYS A 85 11.05 -13.61 -3.58
CA LYS A 85 10.89 -13.83 -2.13
C LYS A 85 12.11 -13.33 -1.34
N LEU A 86 13.32 -13.60 -1.82
CA LEU A 86 14.53 -13.13 -1.15
C LEU A 86 14.63 -11.60 -1.15
N LYS A 87 14.22 -10.91 -2.23
CA LYS A 87 14.14 -9.43 -2.26
C LYS A 87 13.26 -8.91 -1.13
N ILE A 88 12.03 -9.43 -1.01
CA ILE A 88 11.10 -9.02 0.06
C ILE A 88 11.59 -9.42 1.46
N ILE A 89 12.15 -10.62 1.63
CA ILE A 89 12.72 -11.08 2.89
C ILE A 89 13.81 -10.13 3.39
N ARG A 90 14.69 -9.66 2.47
CA ARG A 90 15.74 -8.68 2.83
C ARG A 90 15.14 -7.37 3.31
N GLU A 91 14.11 -6.86 2.67
CA GLU A 91 13.44 -5.62 3.09
C GLU A 91 12.79 -5.78 4.47
N ILE A 92 12.05 -6.89 4.69
CA ILE A 92 11.43 -7.19 5.99
C ILE A 92 12.49 -7.29 7.10
N ARG A 93 13.62 -7.93 6.83
CA ARG A 93 14.71 -8.08 7.80
C ARG A 93 15.48 -6.80 8.05
N THR A 94 15.62 -5.95 7.03
CA THR A 94 16.27 -4.65 7.14
C THR A 94 15.46 -3.71 8.02
N TYR A 95 14.16 -3.61 7.76
CA TYR A 95 13.29 -2.66 8.45
C TYR A 95 12.60 -3.25 9.69
N ARG A 96 12.58 -4.57 9.84
CA ARG A 96 12.03 -5.27 11.00
C ARG A 96 10.63 -4.78 11.42
N PRO A 97 9.67 -4.64 10.49
CA PRO A 97 8.36 -4.09 10.80
C PRO A 97 7.56 -5.02 11.71
N ASN A 98 6.73 -4.45 12.58
CA ASN A 98 5.79 -5.20 13.40
C ASN A 98 4.69 -5.82 12.53
N VAL A 99 4.16 -5.04 11.58
CA VAL A 99 3.15 -5.47 10.62
C VAL A 99 3.56 -5.12 9.19
N VAL A 100 3.03 -5.85 8.22
CA VAL A 100 3.15 -5.49 6.80
C VAL A 100 1.75 -5.32 6.21
N PHE A 101 1.61 -4.36 5.29
CA PHE A 101 0.43 -4.20 4.46
C PHE A 101 0.73 -4.77 3.09
N ALA A 102 -0.27 -5.42 2.47
CA ALA A 102 -0.16 -6.00 1.14
C ALA A 102 -1.50 -5.87 0.39
N PRO A 103 -1.52 -5.92 -0.94
CA PRO A 103 -2.76 -5.99 -1.71
C PRO A 103 -3.59 -7.20 -1.31
N TYR A 104 -4.91 -7.14 -1.52
CA TYR A 104 -5.78 -8.30 -1.39
C TYR A 104 -5.41 -9.36 -2.44
N TRP A 105 -5.49 -10.64 -2.08
CA TRP A 105 -5.07 -11.77 -2.92
C TRP A 105 -6.04 -12.15 -4.05
N LYS A 106 -7.12 -11.41 -4.22
CA LYS A 106 -8.00 -11.48 -5.39
C LYS A 106 -8.10 -10.10 -5.98
N ASP A 107 -7.68 -9.97 -7.19
CA ASP A 107 -7.74 -8.71 -7.92
C ASP A 107 -7.86 -8.96 -9.42
N ARG A 108 -8.24 -7.93 -10.19
CA ARG A 108 -8.22 -8.01 -11.65
C ARG A 108 -6.82 -7.90 -12.24
N HIS A 109 -5.87 -7.29 -11.48
CA HIS A 109 -4.50 -7.12 -11.91
C HIS A 109 -3.64 -8.29 -11.40
N PRO A 110 -3.00 -9.08 -12.29
CA PRO A 110 -2.22 -10.24 -11.87
C PRO A 110 -1.07 -9.87 -10.94
N ASP A 111 -0.41 -8.72 -11.13
CA ASP A 111 0.68 -8.27 -10.27
C ASP A 111 0.20 -7.98 -8.83
N HIS A 112 -1.04 -7.49 -8.63
CA HIS A 112 -1.58 -7.30 -7.28
C HIS A 112 -1.77 -8.65 -6.56
N GLU A 113 -2.36 -9.65 -7.25
CA GLU A 113 -2.51 -11.00 -6.68
C GLU A 113 -1.15 -11.64 -6.36
N ASN A 114 -0.21 -11.51 -7.30
CA ASN A 114 1.14 -12.07 -7.13
C ASN A 114 1.92 -11.33 -6.03
N THR A 115 1.82 -10.00 -5.94
CA THR A 115 2.38 -9.21 -4.84
C THR A 115 1.83 -9.66 -3.48
N SER A 116 0.51 -9.86 -3.39
CA SER A 116 -0.12 -10.36 -2.18
C SER A 116 0.48 -11.70 -1.72
N ASN A 117 0.56 -12.67 -2.65
CA ASN A 117 1.11 -14.00 -2.37
C ASN A 117 2.60 -13.93 -2.02
N LEU A 118 3.37 -13.16 -2.78
CA LEU A 118 4.80 -12.98 -2.60
C LEU A 118 5.12 -12.37 -1.22
N VAL A 119 4.43 -11.29 -0.85
CA VAL A 119 4.63 -10.62 0.46
C VAL A 119 4.21 -11.54 1.60
N ARG A 120 3.08 -12.24 1.49
CA ARG A 120 2.61 -13.19 2.50
C ARG A 120 3.62 -14.32 2.75
N GLU A 121 4.15 -14.90 1.69
CA GLU A 121 5.14 -15.98 1.81
C GLU A 121 6.47 -15.45 2.36
N ALA A 122 6.93 -14.32 1.87
CA ALA A 122 8.14 -13.69 2.36
C ALA A 122 8.05 -13.28 3.83
N ALA A 123 6.89 -12.77 4.28
CA ALA A 123 6.64 -12.43 5.69
C ALA A 123 6.77 -13.66 6.61
N PHE A 124 6.28 -14.83 6.18
CA PHE A 124 6.50 -16.07 6.93
C PHE A 124 7.96 -16.50 6.91
N LEU A 125 8.56 -16.55 5.72
CA LEU A 125 9.92 -17.05 5.50
C LEU A 125 10.99 -16.17 6.16
N SER A 126 10.77 -14.85 6.26
CA SER A 126 11.71 -13.90 6.88
C SER A 126 12.02 -14.22 8.36
N GLY A 127 11.15 -14.97 9.04
CA GLY A 127 11.37 -15.50 10.39
C GLY A 127 12.24 -16.76 10.46
N LEU A 128 12.54 -17.40 9.34
CA LEU A 128 13.31 -18.65 9.33
C LEU A 128 14.82 -18.38 9.36
N LYS A 129 15.48 -18.77 10.44
CA LYS A 129 16.92 -18.52 10.66
C LYS A 129 17.83 -19.14 9.60
N LYS A 130 17.41 -20.24 8.96
CA LYS A 130 18.20 -20.96 7.95
C LYS A 130 18.16 -20.30 6.54
N ILE A 131 17.33 -19.29 6.34
CA ILE A 131 17.38 -18.49 5.11
C ILE A 131 18.45 -17.42 5.30
N GLU A 132 19.51 -17.50 4.51
CA GLU A 132 20.67 -16.63 4.59
C GLU A 132 20.43 -15.34 3.79
N THR A 133 20.55 -14.19 4.47
CA THR A 133 20.42 -12.84 3.88
C THR A 133 21.31 -11.82 4.57
N ASP A 134 22.37 -12.24 5.25
CA ASP A 134 23.27 -11.38 6.06
C ASP A 134 22.58 -10.57 7.18
N GLN A 135 21.27 -10.77 7.36
CA GLN A 135 20.47 -10.09 8.39
C GLN A 135 19.90 -11.10 9.38
N ARG A 136 19.65 -10.64 10.61
CA ARG A 136 18.95 -11.44 11.61
C ARG A 136 17.52 -11.72 11.17
N ALA A 137 17.07 -12.96 11.35
CA ALA A 137 15.69 -13.34 11.10
C ALA A 137 14.71 -12.41 11.85
N HIS A 138 13.64 -12.06 11.19
CA HIS A 138 12.54 -11.25 11.71
C HIS A 138 11.25 -11.65 11.02
N ARG A 139 10.18 -11.82 11.78
CA ARG A 139 8.83 -12.10 11.26
C ARG A 139 7.88 -11.02 11.73
N PRO A 140 7.21 -10.29 10.84
CA PRO A 140 6.06 -9.48 11.19
C PRO A 140 4.99 -10.34 11.85
N TYR A 141 4.30 -9.84 12.87
CA TYR A 141 3.28 -10.63 13.53
C TYR A 141 1.94 -10.64 12.78
N LYS A 142 1.73 -9.74 11.83
CA LYS A 142 0.53 -9.68 10.98
C LYS A 142 0.84 -9.22 9.56
N VAL A 143 0.05 -9.78 8.63
CA VAL A 143 -0.15 -9.25 7.28
C VAL A 143 -1.56 -8.66 7.23
N ILE A 144 -1.65 -7.39 6.90
CA ILE A 144 -2.90 -6.64 6.76
C ILE A 144 -3.11 -6.42 5.26
N TYR A 145 -4.29 -6.79 4.76
CA TYR A 145 -4.59 -6.67 3.34
C TYR A 145 -5.49 -5.46 3.10
N TYR A 146 -5.15 -4.66 2.08
CA TYR A 146 -5.96 -3.55 1.58
C TYR A 146 -6.62 -3.93 0.24
N PRO A 147 -7.86 -3.47 -0.04
CA PRO A 147 -8.51 -3.74 -1.33
C PRO A 147 -7.87 -2.88 -2.41
N CYS A 148 -7.67 -3.46 -3.61
CA CYS A 148 -7.38 -2.67 -4.79
C CYS A 148 -8.65 -2.50 -5.63
N TRP A 149 -8.86 -3.38 -6.61
CA TRP A 149 -10.01 -3.27 -7.53
C TRP A 149 -11.20 -4.16 -7.13
N LEU A 150 -10.94 -5.24 -6.40
CA LEU A 150 -11.98 -6.12 -5.89
C LEU A 150 -12.15 -5.92 -4.39
N GLU A 151 -13.41 -5.81 -3.99
CA GLU A 151 -13.78 -5.64 -2.59
C GLU A 151 -13.78 -6.96 -1.81
N PHE A 152 -13.71 -6.84 -0.51
CA PHE A 152 -13.87 -7.93 0.44
C PHE A 152 -14.73 -7.49 1.63
N ARG A 153 -15.22 -8.43 2.41
CA ARG A 153 -15.81 -8.13 3.72
C ARG A 153 -14.68 -7.74 4.69
N PRO A 154 -14.62 -6.50 5.17
CA PRO A 154 -13.53 -6.04 6.03
C PRO A 154 -13.48 -6.76 7.38
N SER A 155 -12.27 -6.97 7.91
CA SER A 155 -12.06 -7.32 9.33
C SER A 155 -12.15 -6.10 10.23
N PHE A 156 -11.74 -4.94 9.72
CA PHE A 156 -11.84 -3.64 10.36
C PHE A 156 -11.73 -2.52 9.33
N ILE A 157 -12.17 -1.34 9.73
CA ILE A 157 -12.17 -0.13 8.90
C ILE A 157 -11.50 0.98 9.70
N VAL A 158 -10.69 1.79 9.06
CA VAL A 158 -9.95 2.90 9.66
C VAL A 158 -10.53 4.22 9.21
N ASP A 159 -11.03 5.03 10.14
CA ASP A 159 -11.42 6.41 9.88
C ASP A 159 -10.20 7.24 9.43
N ILE A 160 -10.27 7.81 8.22
CA ILE A 160 -9.25 8.67 7.62
C ILE A 160 -9.75 10.08 7.35
N THR A 161 -10.87 10.48 7.96
CA THR A 161 -11.52 11.77 7.67
C THR A 161 -10.54 12.94 7.73
N GLU A 162 -9.70 13.00 8.76
CA GLU A 162 -8.71 14.08 8.92
C GLU A 162 -7.50 13.97 7.98
N CYS A 163 -7.32 12.80 7.34
CA CYS A 163 -6.17 12.50 6.49
C CYS A 163 -6.53 12.45 5.00
N HIS A 164 -7.81 12.48 4.65
CA HIS A 164 -8.29 12.27 3.29
C HIS A 164 -7.75 13.30 2.30
N ASP A 165 -7.77 14.58 2.63
CA ASP A 165 -7.23 15.62 1.75
C ASP A 165 -5.73 15.43 1.46
N GLN A 166 -4.99 14.96 2.47
CA GLN A 166 -3.57 14.66 2.31
C GLN A 166 -3.35 13.42 1.44
N LYS A 167 -4.19 12.39 1.58
CA LYS A 167 -4.20 11.22 0.71
C LYS A 167 -4.41 11.62 -0.75
N ILE A 168 -5.44 12.45 -1.04
CA ILE A 168 -5.71 12.92 -2.40
C ILE A 168 -4.51 13.69 -2.99
N LYS A 169 -3.87 14.56 -2.19
CA LYS A 169 -2.64 15.24 -2.63
C LYS A 169 -1.50 14.29 -2.95
N ALA A 170 -1.33 13.21 -2.15
CA ALA A 170 -0.31 12.20 -2.42
C ALA A 170 -0.59 11.42 -3.71
N ILE A 171 -1.86 11.09 -4.00
CA ILE A 171 -2.27 10.49 -5.27
C ILE A 171 -1.96 11.45 -6.42
N GLN A 172 -2.32 12.73 -6.29
CA GLN A 172 -2.09 13.76 -7.32
C GLN A 172 -0.61 14.07 -7.58
N ALA A 173 0.32 13.60 -6.73
CA ALA A 173 1.75 13.68 -7.01
C ALA A 173 2.15 12.86 -8.25
N TYR A 174 1.38 11.82 -8.58
CA TYR A 174 1.57 11.01 -9.78
C TYR A 174 0.91 11.65 -11.01
N ARG A 175 1.42 12.81 -11.39
CA ARG A 175 0.88 13.64 -12.49
C ARG A 175 0.87 12.94 -13.84
N SER A 176 1.78 11.99 -14.04
CA SER A 176 1.81 11.18 -15.26
C SER A 176 0.66 10.18 -15.34
N GLN A 177 0.12 9.74 -14.19
CA GLN A 177 -0.84 8.65 -14.12
C GLN A 177 -2.29 9.15 -14.05
N PHE A 178 -2.55 10.20 -13.28
CA PHE A 178 -3.90 10.70 -13.03
C PHE A 178 -4.22 11.94 -13.86
N ASP A 179 -5.50 12.37 -13.86
CA ASP A 179 -5.91 13.58 -14.53
C ASP A 179 -5.18 14.81 -13.95
N HIS A 180 -4.43 15.49 -14.79
CA HIS A 180 -3.63 16.65 -14.42
C HIS A 180 -3.58 17.64 -15.59
N PRO A 181 -3.53 18.97 -15.33
CA PRO A 181 -3.42 19.97 -16.41
C PRO A 181 -2.25 19.74 -17.37
N ASP A 182 -1.17 19.14 -16.88
CA ASP A 182 0.04 18.82 -17.65
C ASP A 182 0.02 17.42 -18.28
N LYS A 183 -1.09 16.68 -18.21
CA LYS A 183 -1.17 15.26 -18.60
C LYS A 183 -0.60 14.98 -20.00
N ASN A 184 -0.77 15.89 -20.94
CA ASN A 184 -0.28 15.73 -22.31
C ASN A 184 1.26 15.73 -22.42
N LYS A 185 1.98 16.18 -21.37
CA LYS A 185 3.45 16.09 -21.31
C LYS A 185 3.95 14.67 -21.07
N PHE A 186 3.06 13.77 -20.62
CA PHE A 186 3.41 12.41 -20.19
C PHE A 186 2.86 11.32 -21.13
N GLY A 187 2.20 11.70 -22.22
CA GLY A 187 1.59 10.83 -23.21
C GLY A 187 0.15 11.24 -23.51
N ASP A 188 -0.31 10.97 -24.73
CA ASP A 188 -1.65 11.38 -25.21
C ASP A 188 -2.71 10.29 -24.97
N GLU A 189 -2.30 9.05 -24.68
CA GLU A 189 -3.24 7.96 -24.43
C GLU A 189 -3.96 8.11 -23.10
N GLU A 190 -5.28 8.01 -23.13
CA GLU A 190 -6.09 7.92 -21.92
C GLU A 190 -6.07 6.51 -21.35
N THR A 191 -5.85 6.40 -20.06
CA THR A 191 -5.89 5.14 -19.30
C THR A 191 -7.10 5.12 -18.36
N PHE A 192 -7.43 3.97 -17.81
CA PHE A 192 -8.52 3.86 -16.83
C PHE A 192 -8.36 4.83 -15.66
N ILE A 193 -7.13 5.04 -15.17
CA ILE A 193 -6.86 5.88 -14.00
C ILE A 193 -6.60 7.35 -14.35
N SER A 194 -6.36 7.69 -15.62
CA SER A 194 -6.14 9.09 -16.04
C SER A 194 -7.42 9.84 -16.42
N ARG A 195 -8.57 9.21 -16.26
CA ARG A 195 -9.88 9.86 -16.49
C ARG A 195 -10.17 10.88 -15.39
N PRO A 196 -10.82 12.02 -15.71
CA PRO A 196 -11.16 13.04 -14.73
C PRO A 196 -11.98 12.50 -13.53
N GLU A 197 -12.85 11.52 -13.77
CA GLU A 197 -13.76 10.95 -12.78
C GLU A 197 -13.06 10.01 -11.79
N PHE A 198 -11.87 9.54 -12.09
CA PHE A 198 -11.21 8.49 -11.32
C PHE A 198 -10.96 8.89 -9.84
N LEU A 199 -10.50 10.12 -9.60
CA LEU A 199 -10.30 10.60 -8.23
C LEU A 199 -11.61 10.72 -7.45
N GLU A 200 -12.73 11.01 -8.14
CA GLU A 200 -14.06 11.00 -7.53
C GLU A 200 -14.49 9.56 -7.17
N GLU A 201 -14.17 8.57 -8.00
CA GLU A 201 -14.42 7.16 -7.70
C GLU A 201 -13.67 6.72 -6.43
N ILE A 202 -12.40 7.11 -6.26
CA ILE A 202 -11.63 6.87 -5.04
C ILE A 202 -12.28 7.54 -3.83
N THR A 203 -12.65 8.81 -3.95
CA THR A 203 -13.34 9.57 -2.90
C THR A 203 -14.68 8.93 -2.53
N THR A 204 -15.44 8.47 -3.52
CA THR A 204 -16.73 7.79 -3.32
C THR A 204 -16.56 6.47 -2.56
N ARG A 205 -15.53 5.68 -2.89
CA ARG A 205 -15.21 4.46 -2.15
C ARG A 205 -14.86 4.77 -0.69
N ASP A 206 -14.01 5.78 -0.45
CA ASP A 206 -13.63 6.17 0.91
C ASP A 206 -14.85 6.68 1.71
N ARG A 207 -15.79 7.38 1.07
CA ARG A 207 -17.09 7.78 1.67
C ARG A 207 -17.97 6.58 2.01
N TYR A 208 -18.04 5.59 1.12
CA TYR A 208 -18.81 4.36 1.36
C TYR A 208 -18.35 3.65 2.63
N TYR A 209 -17.04 3.46 2.79
CA TYR A 209 -16.49 2.86 4.01
C TYR A 209 -16.66 3.79 5.23
N GLY A 210 -16.53 5.11 5.06
CA GLY A 210 -16.79 6.08 6.11
C GLY A 210 -18.21 5.98 6.63
N ALA A 211 -19.19 5.98 5.73
CA ALA A 211 -20.60 5.83 6.08
C ALA A 211 -20.90 4.55 6.87
N SER A 212 -20.20 3.45 6.59
CA SER A 212 -20.40 2.16 7.27
C SER A 212 -19.97 2.17 8.75
N ILE A 213 -19.15 3.13 9.17
CA ILE A 213 -18.68 3.30 10.55
C ILE A 213 -19.04 4.66 11.16
N GLY A 214 -19.89 5.45 10.49
CA GLY A 214 -20.37 6.74 11.00
C GLY A 214 -19.34 7.87 10.89
N THR A 215 -18.40 7.82 9.94
CA THR A 215 -17.41 8.87 9.66
C THR A 215 -17.54 9.36 8.21
N THR A 216 -16.79 10.40 7.83
CA THR A 216 -16.88 10.94 6.46
C THR A 216 -16.10 10.09 5.46
N PHE A 217 -14.85 9.69 5.80
CA PHE A 217 -13.98 8.90 4.94
C PHE A 217 -13.29 7.81 5.73
N ALA A 218 -13.18 6.62 5.14
CA ALA A 218 -12.48 5.51 5.76
C ALA A 218 -11.85 4.58 4.73
N GLU A 219 -10.90 3.76 5.18
CA GLU A 219 -10.26 2.70 4.42
C GLU A 219 -10.50 1.35 5.08
N SER A 220 -10.74 0.32 4.25
CA SER A 220 -11.09 -1.02 4.71
C SER A 220 -9.89 -1.97 4.68
N PHE A 221 -9.84 -2.87 5.67
CA PHE A 221 -8.75 -3.83 5.82
C PHE A 221 -9.25 -5.23 6.17
N LEU A 222 -8.46 -6.23 5.72
CA LEU A 222 -8.70 -7.63 6.01
C LEU A 222 -7.46 -8.24 6.67
N VAL A 223 -7.69 -9.09 7.67
CA VAL A 223 -6.67 -10.01 8.20
C VAL A 223 -7.20 -11.44 8.09
N ARG A 224 -6.31 -12.40 7.81
CA ARG A 224 -6.70 -13.81 7.66
C ARG A 224 -6.92 -14.50 8.99
N GLU A 225 -6.09 -14.15 9.98
CA GLU A 225 -6.15 -14.78 11.27
C GLU A 225 -7.07 -14.02 12.20
N PRO A 226 -7.73 -14.71 13.15
CA PRO A 226 -8.51 -14.05 14.19
C PRO A 226 -7.69 -12.98 14.93
N LEU A 227 -8.35 -11.88 15.27
CA LEU A 227 -7.76 -10.85 16.11
C LEU A 227 -7.93 -11.23 17.58
N ARG A 228 -6.83 -11.24 18.33
CA ARG A 228 -6.90 -11.35 19.78
C ARG A 228 -7.38 -10.03 20.36
N VAL A 229 -8.44 -10.06 21.11
CA VAL A 229 -9.01 -8.91 21.80
C VAL A 229 -9.01 -9.20 23.31
N ASP A 230 -8.26 -8.42 24.06
CA ASP A 230 -8.18 -8.57 25.53
C ASP A 230 -9.29 -7.76 26.22
N ASP A 231 -9.70 -6.63 25.64
CA ASP A 231 -10.84 -5.82 26.11
C ASP A 231 -11.79 -5.53 24.93
N PRO A 232 -12.89 -6.28 24.77
CA PRO A 232 -13.81 -6.08 23.66
C PRO A 232 -14.57 -4.75 23.73
N ILE A 233 -14.75 -4.17 24.90
CA ILE A 233 -15.44 -2.89 25.06
C ILE A 233 -14.54 -1.75 24.56
N GLY A 234 -13.31 -1.70 25.02
CA GLY A 234 -12.32 -0.73 24.57
C GLY A 234 -11.96 -0.87 23.08
N PHE A 235 -11.91 -2.12 22.58
CA PHE A 235 -11.63 -2.41 21.17
C PHE A 235 -12.75 -1.95 20.23
N LEU A 236 -14.02 -2.16 20.59
CA LEU A 236 -15.16 -1.77 19.76
C LEU A 236 -15.41 -0.25 19.76
N GLY A 237 -14.82 0.45 20.71
CA GLY A 237 -15.01 1.89 20.85
C GLY A 237 -16.42 2.28 21.34
N GLN A 238 -16.61 3.55 21.59
CA GLN A 238 -17.93 4.14 21.81
C GLN A 238 -18.46 4.61 20.45
N HIS A 239 -19.50 3.98 19.94
CA HIS A 239 -20.28 4.55 18.86
C HIS A 239 -20.95 5.82 19.37
N ARG A 240 -20.52 6.98 18.87
CA ARG A 240 -21.18 8.26 19.10
C ARG A 240 -22.23 8.49 18.03
#